data_7e219df57b76cf948fcd84144903f399
#
_entry.id   7e219df57b76cf948fcd84144903f399
#
_cell.length_a   1.000
_cell.length_b   1.000
_cell.length_c   1.000
_cell.angle_alpha   90.00
_cell.angle_beta   90.00
_cell.angle_gamma   90.00
#
_symmetry.space_group_name_H-M   'P 1'
#
loop_
_entity.id
_entity.type
_entity.pdbx_description
1 polymer ?
#
loop_
_entity_poly.entity_id
_entity_poly.type
_entity_poly.pdbx_seq_one_letter_code
_entity_poly.pdbx_strand_id
1 'polypeptide(L)'
;MSLDLRRKYGKPVAGITPAVALGALVGSVALLTAPQSARSQSPTDAARADAIAVAQTPKEAPVERPEQKKTAHDLSDVFKPSNAAPSSEALVGQQDRGQMLGFDFYRDPLGAMKPGVTFEDIYKAGVAIKPKVMAAQRKLLESRYNLEPKLDPAVTMSRGKPLAVGPTAKLSAGMKWEALAELSPAEIRERDIFPYRALPHVAQGGGLGGQVFPQMQIKMFPRLERYDVEFDLPEAFLPEFPPAMFLQNRPELGDVSRGEVVSINNYYNLFKDILTPVQLDGLRLLLTPFPQEEFNPTDDRKTAQPTLGVTCLDCHVNGHTSGQFHINPDIRPEQRRLRLDTVSLRGLFNQQIHGSKRSLRSVEDFTEFEQRTAYFNGDEIHAIKKGMNILDRIQVSHMAQMQNMFDFPPAPKLTVTGRLDLAKATASEIAGEKLFFGKAQCSTCHPAPFYLDNQMHDLHIERFLKEEAGDGPVKAFTLRGIKDSPPYFHDGRLLTLEDTVEFFNLILELKLTPEEKHDLVDFMRQL
;
A
#
# COMPACT_ATOMS: atom_id res chain seq x y z
N MET A 1 -55.59 -14.44 -5.59
CA MET A 1 -55.59 -15.87 -5.25
C MET A 1 -54.61 -16.10 -4.14
N SER A 2 -55.15 -16.14 -2.92
CA SER A 2 -54.43 -16.40 -1.66
C SER A 2 -54.32 -17.91 -1.49
N LEU A 3 -53.14 -18.41 -1.15
CA LEU A 3 -53.00 -19.79 -0.70
C LEU A 3 -52.23 -19.79 0.62
N ASP A 4 -53.02 -20.07 1.64
CA ASP A 4 -52.69 -20.32 3.02
C ASP A 4 -52.07 -21.73 3.17
N LEU A 5 -50.90 -21.84 3.77
CA LEU A 5 -50.30 -23.12 4.15
C LEU A 5 -49.80 -23.05 5.60
N ARG A 6 -50.75 -22.99 6.51
CA ARG A 6 -50.55 -23.48 7.90
C ARG A 6 -51.18 -24.87 8.03
N ARG A 7 -50.37 -25.90 8.23
CA ARG A 7 -50.61 -27.10 9.06
C ARG A 7 -49.60 -28.21 8.75
N LYS A 8 -48.72 -28.47 9.70
CA LYS A 8 -48.50 -29.80 10.29
C LYS A 8 -47.20 -29.88 11.06
N TYR A 9 -47.37 -30.26 12.26
CA TYR A 9 -46.56 -30.95 13.30
C TYR A 9 -46.54 -30.11 14.58
N GLY A 10 -47.22 -30.41 15.61
CA GLY A 10 -47.53 -31.59 16.41
C GLY A 10 -46.74 -31.54 17.72
N LYS A 11 -47.31 -30.91 18.73
CA LYS A 11 -47.24 -30.95 20.24
C LYS A 11 -45.95 -31.40 20.95
N PRO A 12 -45.70 -30.83 22.16
CA PRO A 12 -44.49 -30.95 22.95
C PRO A 12 -44.46 -32.15 23.89
N VAL A 13 -43.29 -32.68 24.15
CA VAL A 13 -43.04 -33.65 25.21
C VAL A 13 -42.40 -32.91 26.41
N ALA A 14 -42.99 -33.13 27.56
CA ALA A 14 -42.66 -32.54 28.86
C ALA A 14 -41.43 -33.21 29.50
N GLY A 15 -40.64 -32.41 30.14
CA GLY A 15 -40.06 -32.61 31.48
C GLY A 15 -38.97 -33.65 31.66
N ILE A 16 -37.73 -33.18 31.86
CA ILE A 16 -36.82 -33.73 32.89
C ILE A 16 -35.89 -32.60 33.33
N THR A 17 -36.04 -32.21 34.61
CA THR A 17 -35.08 -31.41 35.36
C THR A 17 -34.00 -32.33 35.95
N PRO A 18 -32.70 -31.99 35.86
CA PRO A 18 -31.74 -32.54 36.83
C PRO A 18 -31.33 -31.49 37.86
N ALA A 19 -31.36 -31.92 39.07
CA ALA A 19 -30.96 -31.19 40.27
C ALA A 19 -29.46 -30.85 40.28
N VAL A 20 -29.17 -29.64 40.76
CA VAL A 20 -27.83 -29.15 41.07
C VAL A 20 -27.36 -29.80 42.34
N ALA A 21 -26.25 -30.55 42.30
CA ALA A 21 -25.49 -30.94 43.49
C ALA A 21 -24.22 -30.08 43.56
N LEU A 22 -24.20 -29.18 44.52
CA LEU A 22 -23.04 -28.37 44.91
C LEU A 22 -22.12 -29.23 45.77
N GLY A 23 -20.96 -29.64 45.24
CA GLY A 23 -19.90 -30.30 46.00
C GLY A 23 -18.71 -29.35 46.17
N ALA A 24 -18.57 -28.78 47.38
CA ALA A 24 -17.39 -28.02 47.75
C ALA A 24 -16.22 -28.97 48.05
N LEU A 25 -15.14 -28.86 47.32
CA LEU A 25 -13.86 -29.49 47.64
C LEU A 25 -12.87 -28.40 48.06
N VAL A 26 -12.63 -28.29 49.36
CA VAL A 26 -11.54 -27.54 49.98
C VAL A 26 -10.28 -28.41 49.88
N GLY A 27 -9.37 -28.05 49.01
CA GLY A 27 -8.05 -28.67 48.91
C GLY A 27 -6.99 -27.81 49.56
N SER A 28 -6.47 -28.28 50.69
CA SER A 28 -5.37 -27.66 51.44
C SER A 28 -4.06 -27.72 50.62
N VAL A 29 -3.42 -26.58 50.42
CA VAL A 29 -2.07 -26.50 49.89
C VAL A 29 -1.07 -26.65 51.02
N ALA A 30 -0.39 -27.78 51.08
CA ALA A 30 0.76 -27.99 51.97
C ALA A 30 2.03 -27.38 51.32
N LEU A 31 2.60 -26.38 52.00
CA LEU A 31 3.95 -25.90 51.66
C LEU A 31 4.98 -26.95 52.09
N LEU A 32 5.60 -27.59 51.13
CA LEU A 32 6.81 -28.38 51.35
C LEU A 32 8.04 -27.49 51.17
N THR A 33 8.67 -27.10 52.26
CA THR A 33 10.02 -26.51 52.30
C THR A 33 11.05 -27.63 52.06
N ALA A 34 11.75 -27.58 50.95
CA ALA A 34 12.90 -28.45 50.69
C ALA A 34 14.19 -27.77 51.18
N PRO A 35 15.16 -28.54 51.71
CA PRO A 35 16.43 -27.98 52.23
C PRO A 35 17.35 -27.54 51.10
N GLN A 36 18.05 -26.41 51.35
CA GLN A 36 19.14 -25.93 50.50
C GLN A 36 20.29 -26.94 50.46
N SER A 37 20.46 -27.66 49.35
CA SER A 37 21.67 -28.40 49.07
C SER A 37 22.66 -27.53 48.34
N ALA A 38 23.90 -27.62 48.79
CA ALA A 38 25.05 -26.86 48.28
C ALA A 38 25.20 -26.93 46.73
N ARG A 39 25.32 -25.77 46.10
CA ARG A 39 25.69 -25.67 44.69
C ARG A 39 27.13 -26.13 44.53
N SER A 40 27.35 -27.27 43.91
CA SER A 40 28.65 -27.61 43.34
C SER A 40 28.85 -26.72 42.11
N GLN A 41 29.87 -25.91 42.12
CA GLN A 41 30.32 -25.16 40.95
C GLN A 41 30.80 -26.15 39.88
N SER A 42 30.20 -26.11 38.72
CA SER A 42 30.63 -26.91 37.59
C SER A 42 31.88 -26.25 36.90
N PRO A 43 32.82 -27.05 36.40
CA PRO A 43 34.05 -26.51 35.78
C PRO A 43 33.83 -25.73 34.47
N THR A 44 32.61 -25.56 34.02
CA THR A 44 32.28 -24.93 32.74
C THR A 44 32.21 -23.39 32.80
N ASP A 45 32.09 -22.80 34.00
CA ASP A 45 31.95 -21.34 34.11
C ASP A 45 33.35 -20.63 34.05
N ALA A 46 34.40 -21.30 34.48
CA ALA A 46 35.76 -20.74 34.36
C ALA A 46 36.27 -20.73 32.90
N ALA A 47 35.96 -21.78 32.13
CA ALA A 47 36.35 -21.85 30.71
C ALA A 47 35.60 -20.84 29.83
N ARG A 48 34.40 -20.38 30.26
CA ARG A 48 33.58 -19.40 29.54
C ARG A 48 34.05 -17.96 29.81
N ALA A 49 34.63 -17.69 30.99
CA ALA A 49 35.21 -16.39 31.33
C ALA A 49 36.51 -16.15 30.55
N ASP A 50 37.33 -17.19 30.39
CA ASP A 50 38.59 -17.10 29.63
C ASP A 50 38.37 -16.98 28.13
N ALA A 51 37.32 -17.57 27.59
CA ALA A 51 36.96 -17.43 26.16
C ALA A 51 36.47 -16.02 25.78
N ILE A 52 35.92 -15.26 26.73
CA ILE A 52 35.51 -13.87 26.51
C ILE A 52 36.70 -12.92 26.63
N ALA A 53 37.74 -13.26 27.37
CA ALA A 53 38.94 -12.43 27.55
C ALA A 53 39.92 -12.46 26.35
N VAL A 54 39.85 -13.48 25.49
CA VAL A 54 40.74 -13.65 24.33
C VAL A 54 40.28 -12.94 23.06
N ALA A 55 39.04 -12.39 23.05
CA ALA A 55 38.48 -11.70 21.89
C ALA A 55 38.67 -10.16 21.90
N GLN A 56 39.62 -9.65 22.66
CA GLN A 56 40.09 -8.26 22.48
C GLN A 56 41.14 -8.22 21.38
N THR A 57 40.71 -7.97 20.17
CA THR A 57 41.56 -7.62 19.04
C THR A 57 42.46 -6.43 19.41
N PRO A 58 43.75 -6.41 18.99
CA PRO A 58 44.62 -5.27 19.18
C PRO A 58 43.97 -4.02 18.61
N LYS A 59 43.99 -2.92 19.36
CA LYS A 59 43.61 -1.61 18.84
C LYS A 59 44.48 -1.32 17.62
N GLU A 60 43.91 -1.50 16.43
CA GLU A 60 44.47 -0.90 15.24
C GLU A 60 44.55 0.61 15.47
N ALA A 61 45.72 1.19 15.16
CA ALA A 61 45.90 2.62 15.15
C ALA A 61 44.80 3.26 14.30
N PRO A 62 44.28 4.44 14.67
CA PRO A 62 43.25 5.11 13.88
C PRO A 62 43.80 5.27 12.47
N VAL A 63 43.21 4.55 11.51
CA VAL A 63 43.42 4.86 10.11
C VAL A 63 42.80 6.24 9.92
N GLU A 64 43.64 7.26 9.74
CA GLU A 64 43.17 8.57 9.27
C GLU A 64 42.38 8.31 7.99
N ARG A 65 41.08 8.38 8.09
CA ARG A 65 40.25 8.45 6.91
C ARG A 65 40.63 9.73 6.20
N PRO A 66 40.96 9.68 4.90
CA PRO A 66 41.13 10.91 4.14
C PRO A 66 39.87 11.75 4.38
N GLU A 67 40.03 13.03 4.72
CA GLU A 67 38.93 13.97 4.81
C GLU A 67 38.11 13.80 3.56
N GLN A 68 36.93 13.22 3.73
CA GLN A 68 35.94 13.26 2.68
C GLN A 68 35.68 14.74 2.47
N LYS A 69 36.22 15.28 1.38
CA LYS A 69 35.74 16.56 0.86
C LYS A 69 34.25 16.46 0.89
N LYS A 70 33.56 17.28 1.71
CA LYS A 70 32.14 17.44 1.65
C LYS A 70 31.81 17.75 0.19
N THR A 71 31.48 16.73 -0.55
CA THR A 71 30.89 16.93 -1.85
C THR A 71 29.60 17.69 -1.59
N ALA A 72 29.19 18.56 -2.51
CA ALA A 72 28.00 19.42 -2.40
C ALA A 72 26.69 18.65 -2.17
N HIS A 73 26.75 17.35 -1.90
CA HIS A 73 25.70 16.35 -1.85
C HIS A 73 25.78 15.57 -0.54
N ASP A 74 25.57 16.27 0.58
CA ASP A 74 25.37 15.60 1.87
C ASP A 74 23.95 15.02 1.89
N LEU A 75 23.80 13.76 1.47
CA LEU A 75 22.55 13.03 1.48
C LEU A 75 22.00 12.74 2.90
N SER A 76 22.75 13.11 3.96
CA SER A 76 22.30 12.91 5.33
C SER A 76 20.95 13.60 5.61
N ASP A 77 20.63 14.68 4.88
CA ASP A 77 19.37 15.38 5.02
C ASP A 77 18.19 14.64 4.36
N VAL A 78 18.44 13.83 3.34
CA VAL A 78 17.42 13.00 2.68
C VAL A 78 16.88 11.93 3.62
N PHE A 79 17.71 11.46 4.54
CA PHE A 79 17.36 10.38 5.49
C PHE A 79 17.01 10.90 6.89
N LYS A 80 17.02 12.21 7.12
CA LYS A 80 16.55 12.76 8.40
C LYS A 80 15.03 12.66 8.45
N PRO A 81 14.45 12.12 9.54
CA PRO A 81 13.02 12.25 9.77
C PRO A 81 12.64 13.72 9.67
N SER A 82 11.65 14.06 8.87
CA SER A 82 11.13 15.41 8.80
C SER A 82 10.37 15.71 10.10
N ASN A 83 11.08 16.20 11.11
CA ASN A 83 10.51 16.72 12.35
C ASN A 83 10.16 18.21 12.26
N ALA A 84 10.36 18.82 11.10
CA ALA A 84 9.98 20.21 10.90
C ALA A 84 8.46 20.30 10.86
N ALA A 85 7.86 20.71 11.95
CA ALA A 85 6.55 21.32 11.89
C ALA A 85 6.59 22.42 10.83
N PRO A 86 5.62 22.49 9.92
CA PRO A 86 5.55 23.57 8.94
C PRO A 86 5.65 24.91 9.68
N SER A 87 6.47 25.83 9.16
CA SER A 87 6.58 27.15 9.76
C SER A 87 5.19 27.81 9.86
N SER A 88 4.99 28.65 10.87
CA SER A 88 3.72 29.38 11.05
C SER A 88 3.35 30.18 9.79
N GLU A 89 4.33 30.66 9.02
CA GLU A 89 4.12 31.33 7.74
C GLU A 89 3.66 30.37 6.63
N ALA A 90 4.18 29.15 6.59
CA ALA A 90 3.69 28.12 5.67
C ALA A 90 2.25 27.70 6.03
N LEU A 91 1.89 27.69 7.32
CA LEU A 91 0.53 27.44 7.79
C LEU A 91 -0.42 28.62 7.46
N VAL A 92 0.04 29.87 7.54
CA VAL A 92 -0.76 31.05 7.19
C VAL A 92 -0.97 31.14 5.68
N GLY A 93 0.06 30.90 4.86
CA GLY A 93 -0.12 30.78 3.42
C GLY A 93 -0.95 29.56 2.99
N GLN A 94 -0.96 28.51 3.81
CA GLN A 94 -1.86 27.36 3.65
C GLN A 94 -3.28 27.65 4.13
N GLN A 95 -3.48 28.55 5.08
CA GLN A 95 -4.82 28.97 5.52
C GLN A 95 -5.53 29.81 4.47
N ASP A 96 -4.83 30.68 3.73
CA ASP A 96 -5.42 31.38 2.60
C ASP A 96 -5.70 30.45 1.40
N ARG A 97 -4.84 29.48 1.17
CA ARG A 97 -5.12 28.34 0.27
C ARG A 97 -6.10 27.35 0.90
N GLY A 98 -6.12 27.26 2.21
CA GLY A 98 -6.99 26.41 3.00
C GLY A 98 -8.40 26.94 3.16
N GLN A 99 -8.66 28.24 3.00
CA GLN A 99 -10.01 28.72 2.76
C GLN A 99 -10.52 28.27 1.38
N MET A 100 -9.63 28.14 0.39
CA MET A 100 -9.95 27.48 -0.87
C MET A 100 -9.95 25.94 -0.76
N LEU A 101 -9.34 25.36 0.25
CA LEU A 101 -9.11 23.92 0.41
C LEU A 101 -9.58 23.38 1.79
N GLY A 102 -10.13 24.24 2.65
CA GLY A 102 -10.57 23.89 4.00
C GLY A 102 -11.92 23.18 4.06
N PHE A 103 -12.78 23.60 4.97
CA PHE A 103 -14.13 23.04 5.11
C PHE A 103 -14.94 23.10 3.81
N ASP A 104 -14.74 24.14 3.02
CA ASP A 104 -15.32 24.27 1.69
C ASP A 104 -14.79 23.23 0.70
N PHE A 105 -13.60 22.67 0.95
CA PHE A 105 -13.07 21.58 0.15
C PHE A 105 -13.88 20.29 0.32
N TYR A 106 -14.38 19.99 1.52
CA TYR A 106 -15.29 18.85 1.72
C TYR A 106 -16.68 19.10 1.16
N ARG A 107 -17.06 20.37 1.04
CA ARG A 107 -18.31 20.78 0.39
C ARG A 107 -18.18 20.85 -1.11
N ASP A 108 -16.98 21.20 -1.58
CA ASP A 108 -16.71 21.39 -3.00
C ASP A 108 -15.24 21.18 -3.38
N PRO A 109 -14.74 19.94 -3.39
CA PRO A 109 -13.41 19.68 -3.93
C PRO A 109 -13.35 19.84 -5.45
N LEU A 110 -14.46 20.02 -6.13
CA LEU A 110 -14.60 19.86 -7.57
C LEU A 110 -15.40 20.99 -8.22
N GLY A 111 -15.82 21.99 -7.46
CA GLY A 111 -16.63 23.12 -7.85
C GLY A 111 -17.86 23.27 -6.96
N ALA A 112 -18.30 24.51 -6.67
CA ALA A 112 -19.37 24.78 -5.73
C ALA A 112 -20.64 24.02 -6.09
N MET A 113 -21.05 23.13 -5.18
CA MET A 113 -22.35 22.48 -5.26
C MET A 113 -23.44 23.55 -5.18
N LYS A 114 -24.18 23.68 -6.24
CA LYS A 114 -25.34 24.55 -6.25
C LYS A 114 -26.44 23.89 -5.42
N PRO A 115 -27.16 24.65 -4.57
CA PRO A 115 -28.30 24.11 -3.86
C PRO A 115 -29.28 23.42 -4.81
N GLY A 116 -29.71 22.20 -4.47
CA GLY A 116 -30.65 21.42 -5.27
C GLY A 116 -30.02 20.54 -6.35
N VAL A 117 -28.69 20.51 -6.47
CA VAL A 117 -28.00 19.54 -7.32
C VAL A 117 -27.94 18.21 -6.59
N THR A 118 -28.45 17.15 -7.20
CA THR A 118 -28.42 15.80 -6.64
C THR A 118 -27.14 15.07 -7.04
N PHE A 119 -26.78 14.03 -6.28
CA PHE A 119 -25.69 13.12 -6.66
C PHE A 119 -25.88 12.55 -8.07
N GLU A 120 -27.12 12.24 -8.45
CA GLU A 120 -27.46 11.75 -9.78
C GLU A 120 -27.19 12.78 -10.89
N ASP A 121 -27.41 14.06 -10.62
CA ASP A 121 -27.08 15.14 -11.56
C ASP A 121 -25.55 15.24 -11.75
N ILE A 122 -24.78 15.09 -10.68
CA ILE A 122 -23.32 15.05 -10.72
C ILE A 122 -22.84 13.85 -11.52
N TYR A 123 -23.40 12.69 -11.27
CA TYR A 123 -23.10 11.47 -12.03
C TYR A 123 -23.33 11.66 -13.53
N LYS A 124 -24.53 12.14 -13.91
CA LYS A 124 -24.88 12.39 -15.31
C LYS A 124 -23.93 13.42 -15.97
N ALA A 125 -23.65 14.51 -15.27
CA ALA A 125 -22.73 15.52 -15.76
C ALA A 125 -21.33 14.95 -15.97
N GLY A 126 -20.87 14.11 -15.06
CA GLY A 126 -19.58 13.47 -15.15
C GLY A 126 -19.47 12.45 -16.28
N VAL A 127 -20.45 11.61 -16.45
CA VAL A 127 -20.51 10.68 -17.59
C VAL A 127 -20.44 11.47 -18.90
N ALA A 128 -21.10 12.61 -18.98
CA ALA A 128 -21.09 13.45 -20.19
C ALA A 128 -19.70 14.04 -20.49
N ILE A 129 -18.89 14.38 -19.49
CA ILE A 129 -17.56 14.96 -19.68
C ILE A 129 -16.43 13.92 -19.69
N LYS A 130 -16.71 12.67 -19.31
CA LYS A 130 -15.74 11.57 -19.21
C LYS A 130 -14.82 11.46 -20.44
N PRO A 131 -15.32 11.48 -21.70
CA PRO A 131 -14.46 11.38 -22.87
C PRO A 131 -13.41 12.51 -22.94
N LYS A 132 -13.80 13.73 -22.56
CA LYS A 132 -12.89 14.90 -22.55
C LYS A 132 -11.84 14.77 -21.47
N VAL A 133 -12.23 14.32 -20.27
CA VAL A 133 -11.34 14.08 -19.12
C VAL A 133 -10.31 13.01 -19.48
N MET A 134 -10.77 11.89 -20.04
CA MET A 134 -9.90 10.78 -20.45
C MET A 134 -8.92 11.18 -21.55
N ALA A 135 -9.37 11.96 -22.55
CA ALA A 135 -8.49 12.47 -23.60
C ALA A 135 -7.41 13.43 -23.05
N ALA A 136 -7.77 14.29 -22.11
CA ALA A 136 -6.82 15.18 -21.46
C ALA A 136 -5.79 14.42 -20.62
N GLN A 137 -6.22 13.42 -19.86
CA GLN A 137 -5.35 12.56 -19.07
C GLN A 137 -4.42 11.73 -19.96
N ARG A 138 -4.94 11.14 -21.02
CA ARG A 138 -4.14 10.41 -22.02
C ARG A 138 -3.04 11.29 -22.59
N LYS A 139 -3.38 12.51 -22.97
CA LYS A 139 -2.41 13.49 -23.49
C LYS A 139 -1.32 13.82 -22.46
N LEU A 140 -1.70 13.97 -21.18
CA LEU A 140 -0.74 14.19 -20.10
C LEU A 140 0.21 13.01 -19.94
N LEU A 141 -0.32 11.79 -19.88
CA LEU A 141 0.50 10.58 -19.74
C LEU A 141 1.44 10.41 -20.94
N GLU A 142 0.93 10.57 -22.16
CA GLU A 142 1.74 10.49 -23.39
C GLU A 142 2.82 11.59 -23.49
N SER A 143 2.61 12.73 -22.84
CA SER A 143 3.66 13.77 -22.76
C SER A 143 4.82 13.38 -21.85
N ARG A 144 4.59 12.50 -20.87
CA ARG A 144 5.56 12.09 -19.85
C ARG A 144 6.16 10.71 -20.11
N TYR A 145 5.36 9.78 -20.63
CA TYR A 145 5.74 8.37 -20.73
C TYR A 145 5.62 7.83 -22.15
N ASN A 146 6.48 6.90 -22.49
CA ASN A 146 6.24 5.99 -23.60
C ASN A 146 5.25 4.92 -23.11
N LEU A 147 4.02 4.98 -23.57
CA LEU A 147 2.95 4.06 -23.18
C LEU A 147 2.90 2.79 -24.06
N GLU A 148 3.80 2.65 -25.02
CA GLU A 148 4.03 1.39 -25.75
C GLU A 148 4.90 0.47 -24.88
N PRO A 149 4.35 -0.61 -24.31
CA PRO A 149 5.10 -1.45 -23.38
C PRO A 149 6.16 -2.26 -24.10
N LYS A 150 7.36 -2.29 -23.56
CA LYS A 150 8.35 -3.28 -23.90
C LYS A 150 8.17 -4.46 -22.96
N LEU A 151 7.90 -5.64 -23.50
CA LEU A 151 7.68 -6.86 -22.73
C LEU A 151 8.85 -7.83 -22.93
N ASP A 152 9.25 -8.50 -21.85
CA ASP A 152 10.16 -9.63 -21.89
C ASP A 152 9.39 -10.87 -21.39
N PRO A 153 9.14 -11.88 -22.25
CA PRO A 153 8.44 -13.09 -21.84
C PRO A 153 9.13 -13.89 -20.73
N ALA A 154 10.44 -13.68 -20.53
CA ALA A 154 11.18 -14.31 -19.45
C ALA A 154 10.98 -13.62 -18.09
N VAL A 155 10.45 -12.39 -18.08
CA VAL A 155 10.23 -11.59 -16.88
C VAL A 155 8.73 -11.53 -16.61
N THR A 156 8.28 -12.30 -15.62
CA THR A 156 6.85 -12.44 -15.34
C THR A 156 6.51 -12.14 -13.88
N MET A 157 5.27 -11.73 -13.66
CA MET A 157 4.63 -11.69 -12.35
C MET A 157 4.36 -13.10 -11.81
N SER A 158 3.87 -13.20 -10.60
CA SER A 158 3.72 -14.49 -9.90
C SER A 158 2.77 -15.48 -10.56
N ARG A 159 1.82 -15.05 -11.38
CA ARG A 159 0.92 -15.94 -12.15
C ARG A 159 1.26 -16.03 -13.63
N GLY A 160 2.33 -15.38 -14.06
CA GLY A 160 2.86 -15.52 -15.41
C GLY A 160 2.54 -14.38 -16.38
N LYS A 161 1.88 -13.30 -15.96
CA LYS A 161 1.72 -12.11 -16.81
C LYS A 161 3.11 -11.51 -17.09
N PRO A 162 3.48 -11.27 -18.37
CA PRO A 162 4.72 -10.58 -18.69
C PRO A 162 4.77 -9.19 -18.05
N LEU A 163 5.92 -8.85 -17.48
CA LEU A 163 6.18 -7.56 -16.87
C LEU A 163 6.69 -6.58 -17.93
N ALA A 164 6.21 -5.35 -17.90
CA ALA A 164 6.79 -4.29 -18.71
C ALA A 164 8.20 -3.96 -18.21
N VAL A 165 9.16 -3.84 -19.12
CA VAL A 165 10.58 -3.64 -18.82
C VAL A 165 11.13 -2.39 -19.54
N GLY A 166 12.19 -1.84 -18.95
CA GLY A 166 12.86 -0.64 -19.44
C GLY A 166 12.19 0.65 -18.94
N PRO A 167 12.94 1.76 -18.91
CA PRO A 167 12.41 3.04 -18.48
C PRO A 167 11.38 3.57 -19.50
N THR A 168 10.26 4.05 -18.99
CA THR A 168 9.16 4.60 -19.80
C THR A 168 9.18 6.11 -19.83
N ALA A 169 9.77 6.77 -18.83
CA ALA A 169 9.78 8.21 -18.74
C ALA A 169 10.50 8.84 -19.95
N LYS A 170 9.85 9.82 -20.57
CA LYS A 170 10.38 10.54 -21.73
C LYS A 170 11.34 11.63 -21.29
N LEU A 171 12.53 11.60 -21.81
CA LEU A 171 13.51 12.68 -21.66
C LEU A 171 13.42 13.66 -22.83
N SER A 172 13.97 14.85 -22.65
CA SER A 172 14.12 15.81 -23.75
C SER A 172 14.87 15.20 -24.93
N ALA A 173 14.55 15.63 -26.13
CA ALA A 173 15.17 15.09 -27.37
C ALA A 173 16.70 15.10 -27.28
N GLY A 174 17.32 13.93 -27.49
CA GLY A 174 18.77 13.75 -27.45
C GLY A 174 19.39 13.61 -26.06
N MET A 175 18.60 13.72 -24.96
CA MET A 175 19.09 13.52 -23.61
C MET A 175 19.10 12.02 -23.27
N LYS A 176 20.19 11.57 -22.65
CA LYS A 176 20.33 10.23 -22.08
C LYS A 176 20.22 10.28 -20.57
N TRP A 177 19.89 9.17 -19.93
CA TRP A 177 19.78 9.03 -18.47
C TRP A 177 21.08 9.39 -17.75
N GLU A 178 22.24 9.02 -18.30
CA GLU A 178 23.54 9.34 -17.75
C GLU A 178 23.80 10.85 -17.77
N ALA A 179 23.40 11.52 -18.86
CA ALA A 179 23.53 12.97 -18.97
C ALA A 179 22.58 13.71 -18.01
N LEU A 180 21.38 13.16 -17.77
CA LEU A 180 20.44 13.69 -16.81
C LEU A 180 20.99 13.55 -15.37
N ALA A 181 21.62 12.42 -15.04
CA ALA A 181 22.20 12.15 -13.72
C ALA A 181 23.43 13.03 -13.38
N GLU A 182 24.03 13.69 -14.38
CA GLU A 182 25.10 14.67 -14.15
C GLU A 182 24.60 16.09 -13.87
N LEU A 183 23.31 16.36 -14.09
CA LEU A 183 22.71 17.67 -13.80
C LEU A 183 22.44 17.83 -12.30
N SER A 184 22.60 19.05 -11.82
CA SER A 184 22.14 19.41 -10.48
C SER A 184 20.61 19.42 -10.38
N PRO A 185 20.03 19.25 -9.19
CA PRO A 185 18.60 19.38 -8.97
C PRO A 185 18.01 20.70 -9.53
N ALA A 186 18.74 21.80 -9.41
CA ALA A 186 18.32 23.10 -9.92
C ALA A 186 18.25 23.13 -11.47
N GLU A 187 19.23 22.53 -12.15
CA GLU A 187 19.21 22.41 -13.62
C GLU A 187 18.09 21.51 -14.10
N ILE A 188 17.82 20.40 -13.41
CA ILE A 188 16.69 19.51 -13.71
C ILE A 188 15.37 20.26 -13.53
N ARG A 189 15.21 20.99 -12.43
CA ARG A 189 14.05 21.83 -12.15
C ARG A 189 13.81 22.87 -13.24
N GLU A 190 14.84 23.58 -13.66
CA GLU A 190 14.72 24.58 -14.71
C GLU A 190 14.28 24.00 -16.07
N ARG A 191 14.65 22.77 -16.34
CA ARG A 191 14.29 22.06 -17.59
C ARG A 191 12.91 21.40 -17.54
N ASP A 192 12.32 21.26 -16.35
CA ASP A 192 11.03 20.61 -16.09
C ASP A 192 10.93 19.21 -16.74
N ILE A 193 11.92 18.39 -16.47
CA ILE A 193 12.04 17.02 -16.96
C ILE A 193 11.90 16.04 -15.79
N PHE A 194 12.11 14.74 -16.05
CA PHE A 194 12.07 13.74 -15.00
C PHE A 194 13.03 14.09 -13.82
N PRO A 195 12.62 13.92 -12.54
CA PRO A 195 11.37 13.30 -12.08
C PRO A 195 10.15 14.17 -12.31
N TYR A 196 9.04 13.54 -12.71
CA TYR A 196 7.82 14.27 -12.97
C TYR A 196 7.07 14.60 -11.69
N ARG A 197 6.23 15.63 -11.76
CA ARG A 197 5.27 15.97 -10.72
C ARG A 197 4.31 14.83 -10.47
N ALA A 198 3.73 14.80 -9.26
CA ALA A 198 2.62 13.92 -8.94
C ALA A 198 1.52 13.97 -10.00
N LEU A 199 0.87 12.85 -10.24
CA LEU A 199 -0.19 12.77 -11.24
C LEU A 199 -1.52 13.22 -10.64
N PRO A 200 -2.28 14.08 -11.33
CA PRO A 200 -3.63 14.42 -10.90
C PRO A 200 -4.55 13.21 -11.03
N HIS A 201 -5.50 13.10 -10.13
CA HIS A 201 -6.57 12.11 -10.28
C HIS A 201 -7.44 12.46 -11.49
N VAL A 202 -7.75 11.49 -12.32
CA VAL A 202 -8.45 11.74 -13.60
C VAL A 202 -9.86 12.32 -13.42
N ALA A 203 -10.53 12.02 -12.31
CA ALA A 203 -11.83 12.58 -11.97
C ALA A 203 -11.78 14.05 -11.55
N GLN A 204 -10.60 14.60 -11.31
CA GLN A 204 -10.44 15.95 -10.77
C GLN A 204 -11.11 17.03 -11.62
N GLY A 205 -11.04 16.93 -12.94
CA GLY A 205 -11.60 17.92 -13.86
C GLY A 205 -13.12 17.81 -14.05
N GLY A 206 -13.74 16.76 -13.50
CA GLY A 206 -15.11 16.40 -13.79
C GLY A 206 -16.11 16.48 -12.65
N GLY A 207 -15.66 16.72 -11.44
CA GLY A 207 -16.56 16.67 -10.29
C GLY A 207 -17.01 15.27 -9.91
N LEU A 208 -16.28 14.24 -10.33
CA LEU A 208 -16.71 12.87 -10.20
C LEU A 208 -15.81 12.08 -9.30
N GLY A 209 -16.43 11.19 -8.60
CA GLY A 209 -15.90 10.01 -7.93
C GLY A 209 -14.55 10.11 -7.27
N GLY A 210 -14.27 9.19 -6.40
CA GLY A 210 -13.01 9.07 -5.72
C GLY A 210 -12.14 7.92 -6.21
N GLN A 211 -12.58 7.16 -7.22
CA GLN A 211 -11.93 5.90 -7.58
C GLN A 211 -11.87 5.71 -9.09
N VAL A 212 -10.80 5.06 -9.53
CA VAL A 212 -10.54 4.73 -10.93
C VAL A 212 -10.12 3.26 -10.99
N PHE A 213 -10.94 2.43 -11.63
CA PHE A 213 -10.68 1.00 -11.74
C PHE A 213 -10.11 0.62 -13.11
N PRO A 214 -9.20 -0.38 -13.17
CA PRO A 214 -8.71 -0.90 -14.44
C PRO A 214 -9.83 -1.43 -15.33
N GLN A 215 -9.72 -1.22 -16.63
CA GLN A 215 -10.71 -1.65 -17.61
C GLN A 215 -11.06 -3.14 -17.54
N MET A 216 -10.08 -4.00 -17.28
CA MET A 216 -10.30 -5.43 -17.13
C MET A 216 -11.20 -5.71 -15.93
N GLN A 217 -11.00 -5.04 -14.82
CA GLN A 217 -11.81 -5.18 -13.61
C GLN A 217 -13.24 -4.68 -13.85
N ILE A 218 -13.41 -3.52 -14.50
CA ILE A 218 -14.75 -3.00 -14.86
C ILE A 218 -15.48 -3.96 -15.79
N LYS A 219 -14.81 -4.55 -16.78
CA LYS A 219 -15.44 -5.55 -17.67
C LYS A 219 -15.94 -6.77 -16.93
N MET A 220 -15.21 -7.24 -15.91
CA MET A 220 -15.63 -8.37 -15.08
C MET A 220 -16.69 -7.98 -14.05
N PHE A 221 -16.64 -6.76 -13.53
CA PHE A 221 -17.51 -6.22 -12.49
C PHE A 221 -18.07 -4.86 -12.91
N PRO A 222 -19.04 -4.82 -13.85
CA PRO A 222 -19.58 -3.57 -14.39
C PRO A 222 -20.14 -2.60 -13.32
N ARG A 223 -20.49 -3.10 -12.14
CA ARG A 223 -20.91 -2.27 -11.00
C ARG A 223 -19.85 -1.26 -10.54
N LEU A 224 -18.57 -1.50 -10.84
CA LEU A 224 -17.47 -0.61 -10.50
C LEU A 224 -17.39 0.59 -11.44
N GLU A 225 -17.98 0.49 -12.64
CA GLU A 225 -18.15 1.63 -13.53
C GLU A 225 -19.42 2.40 -13.11
N ARG A 226 -19.29 3.23 -12.11
CA ARG A 226 -20.37 4.09 -11.63
C ARG A 226 -20.20 5.51 -12.15
N TYR A 227 -19.87 6.40 -11.27
CA TYR A 227 -19.54 7.80 -11.55
C TYR A 227 -18.03 8.07 -11.56
N ASP A 228 -17.23 7.07 -11.29
CA ASP A 228 -15.79 7.13 -11.43
C ASP A 228 -15.39 7.03 -12.91
N VAL A 229 -14.29 7.66 -13.25
CA VAL A 229 -13.73 7.56 -14.60
C VAL A 229 -12.93 6.26 -14.77
N GLU A 230 -12.69 5.89 -16.01
CA GLU A 230 -11.91 4.72 -16.33
C GLU A 230 -10.42 4.92 -16.02
N PHE A 231 -9.74 3.82 -15.80
CA PHE A 231 -8.29 3.83 -15.65
C PHE A 231 -7.61 4.22 -16.97
N ASP A 232 -6.53 4.98 -16.86
CA ASP A 232 -5.89 5.65 -17.99
C ASP A 232 -4.59 5.01 -18.46
N LEU A 233 -4.04 4.04 -17.71
CA LEU A 233 -2.82 3.32 -18.09
C LEU A 233 -3.12 2.07 -18.92
N PRO A 234 -2.26 1.73 -19.89
CA PRO A 234 -2.31 0.44 -20.56
C PRO A 234 -2.15 -0.72 -19.57
N GLU A 235 -2.86 -1.81 -19.84
CA GLU A 235 -2.89 -3.03 -19.01
C GLU A 235 -1.49 -3.61 -18.71
N ALA A 236 -0.53 -3.42 -19.62
CA ALA A 236 0.83 -3.91 -19.45
C ALA A 236 1.59 -3.28 -18.27
N PHE A 237 1.15 -2.10 -17.81
CA PHE A 237 1.74 -1.40 -16.65
C PHE A 237 0.95 -1.61 -15.36
N LEU A 238 0.06 -2.58 -15.33
CA LEU A 238 -0.79 -2.89 -14.19
C LEU A 238 -0.44 -4.28 -13.64
N PRO A 239 -0.81 -4.58 -12.37
CA PRO A 239 -0.72 -5.93 -11.84
C PRO A 239 -1.48 -6.94 -12.70
N GLU A 240 -1.16 -8.21 -12.57
CA GLU A 240 -1.99 -9.24 -13.19
C GLU A 240 -3.36 -9.30 -12.51
N PHE A 241 -4.39 -9.61 -13.30
CA PHE A 241 -5.76 -9.67 -12.81
C PHE A 241 -6.43 -11.01 -13.18
N PRO A 242 -7.04 -11.70 -12.21
CA PRO A 242 -6.94 -11.48 -10.78
C PRO A 242 -5.53 -11.79 -10.24
N PRO A 243 -5.07 -11.09 -9.21
CA PRO A 243 -3.79 -11.42 -8.58
C PRO A 243 -3.88 -12.71 -7.77
N ALA A 244 -2.75 -13.39 -7.59
CA ALA A 244 -2.65 -14.52 -6.68
C ALA A 244 -2.84 -14.10 -5.22
N MET A 245 -3.50 -14.95 -4.41
CA MET A 245 -3.63 -14.77 -2.97
C MET A 245 -2.76 -15.80 -2.25
N PHE A 246 -1.83 -15.32 -1.44
CA PHE A 246 -0.98 -16.15 -0.59
C PHE A 246 -1.33 -15.92 0.88
N LEU A 247 -1.22 -16.97 1.70
CA LEU A 247 -1.53 -16.92 3.13
C LEU A 247 -0.31 -17.32 3.97
N GLN A 248 0.03 -16.48 4.97
CA GLN A 248 1.16 -16.67 5.86
C GLN A 248 1.11 -18.01 6.63
N ASN A 249 -0.06 -18.42 7.05
CA ASN A 249 -0.23 -19.66 7.82
C ASN A 249 -0.32 -20.92 6.96
N ARG A 250 -0.37 -20.78 5.63
CA ARG A 250 -0.54 -21.88 4.68
C ARG A 250 0.32 -21.69 3.41
N PRO A 251 1.61 -21.39 3.56
CA PRO A 251 2.48 -21.11 2.40
C PRO A 251 2.58 -22.31 1.42
N GLU A 252 2.35 -23.53 1.90
CA GLU A 252 2.39 -24.75 1.09
C GLU A 252 1.23 -24.84 0.07
N LEU A 253 0.16 -24.07 0.26
CA LEU A 253 -0.98 -24.07 -0.67
C LEU A 253 -0.76 -23.20 -1.90
N GLY A 254 0.25 -22.33 -1.90
CA GLY A 254 0.47 -21.38 -2.98
C GLY A 254 -0.71 -20.40 -3.15
N ASP A 255 -1.16 -20.21 -4.39
CA ASP A 255 -2.32 -19.36 -4.69
C ASP A 255 -3.64 -20.00 -4.22
N VAL A 256 -4.13 -19.56 -3.06
CA VAL A 256 -5.39 -20.09 -2.49
C VAL A 256 -6.63 -19.55 -3.20
N SER A 257 -6.51 -18.52 -4.03
CA SER A 257 -7.63 -18.02 -4.86
C SER A 257 -7.92 -18.94 -6.06
N ARG A 258 -7.00 -19.85 -6.39
CA ARG A 258 -7.10 -20.77 -7.53
C ARG A 258 -7.30 -20.06 -8.87
N GLY A 259 -6.79 -18.83 -8.96
CA GLY A 259 -6.93 -18.01 -10.15
C GLY A 259 -8.26 -17.28 -10.28
N GLU A 260 -9.10 -17.30 -9.26
CA GLU A 260 -10.38 -16.60 -9.23
C GLU A 260 -10.25 -15.26 -8.49
N VAL A 261 -11.15 -14.31 -8.80
CA VAL A 261 -11.38 -13.17 -7.91
C VAL A 261 -12.18 -13.67 -6.71
N VAL A 262 -11.63 -13.49 -5.53
CA VAL A 262 -12.35 -13.79 -4.29
C VAL A 262 -13.47 -12.79 -4.09
N SER A 263 -14.69 -13.27 -3.93
CA SER A 263 -15.89 -12.48 -3.80
C SER A 263 -16.82 -13.04 -2.73
N ILE A 264 -17.84 -12.29 -2.37
CA ILE A 264 -18.85 -12.75 -1.40
C ILE A 264 -19.55 -14.04 -1.84
N ASN A 265 -19.56 -14.34 -3.13
CA ASN A 265 -20.23 -15.51 -3.68
C ASN A 265 -19.40 -16.80 -3.61
N ASN A 266 -18.06 -16.70 -3.59
CA ASN A 266 -17.18 -17.87 -3.63
C ASN A 266 -16.27 -18.05 -2.40
N TYR A 267 -16.08 -17.01 -1.57
CA TYR A 267 -15.12 -17.02 -0.46
C TYR A 267 -15.34 -18.20 0.51
N TYR A 268 -16.58 -18.51 0.83
CA TYR A 268 -16.85 -19.58 1.80
C TYR A 268 -16.38 -20.95 1.26
N ASN A 269 -16.67 -21.24 0.00
CA ASN A 269 -16.27 -22.51 -0.62
C ASN A 269 -14.74 -22.62 -0.79
N LEU A 270 -14.06 -21.50 -1.06
CA LEU A 270 -12.62 -21.46 -1.19
C LEU A 270 -11.90 -21.62 0.17
N PHE A 271 -12.45 -21.05 1.25
CA PHE A 271 -11.69 -20.82 2.47
C PHE A 271 -12.21 -21.51 3.73
N LYS A 272 -13.38 -22.15 3.73
CA LYS A 272 -14.00 -22.77 4.92
C LYS A 272 -13.11 -23.82 5.62
N ASP A 273 -12.24 -24.50 4.86
CA ASP A 273 -11.34 -25.53 5.35
C ASP A 273 -9.90 -25.02 5.55
N ILE A 274 -9.65 -23.71 5.30
CA ILE A 274 -8.33 -23.08 5.35
C ILE A 274 -8.25 -22.06 6.49
N LEU A 275 -9.27 -21.23 6.65
CA LEU A 275 -9.32 -20.15 7.61
C LEU A 275 -10.03 -20.54 8.89
N THR A 276 -9.62 -19.94 10.02
CA THR A 276 -10.37 -20.02 11.26
C THR A 276 -11.71 -19.28 11.14
N PRO A 277 -12.70 -19.56 12.00
CA PRO A 277 -13.99 -18.85 11.95
C PRO A 277 -13.87 -17.32 12.01
N VAL A 278 -12.93 -16.81 12.82
CA VAL A 278 -12.67 -15.36 12.95
C VAL A 278 -12.10 -14.78 11.65
N GLN A 279 -11.13 -15.44 11.06
CA GLN A 279 -10.54 -15.02 9.78
C GLN A 279 -11.55 -15.12 8.63
N LEU A 280 -12.40 -16.16 8.63
CA LEU A 280 -13.43 -16.34 7.62
C LEU A 280 -14.52 -15.25 7.72
N ASP A 281 -14.90 -14.86 8.94
CA ASP A 281 -15.78 -13.71 9.16
C ASP A 281 -15.11 -12.40 8.75
N GLY A 282 -13.84 -12.23 9.07
CA GLY A 282 -13.04 -11.08 8.62
C GLY A 282 -13.02 -10.97 7.09
N LEU A 283 -12.80 -12.09 6.39
CA LEU A 283 -12.86 -12.12 4.92
C LEU A 283 -14.26 -11.76 4.39
N ARG A 284 -15.31 -12.29 5.01
CA ARG A 284 -16.69 -11.94 4.66
C ARG A 284 -16.93 -10.43 4.77
N LEU A 285 -16.45 -9.82 5.87
CA LEU A 285 -16.58 -8.38 6.09
C LEU A 285 -15.79 -7.56 5.07
N LEU A 286 -14.56 -7.97 4.72
CA LEU A 286 -13.76 -7.33 3.66
C LEU A 286 -14.42 -7.42 2.28
N LEU A 287 -15.30 -8.39 2.07
CA LEU A 287 -16.07 -8.60 0.83
C LEU A 287 -17.48 -8.01 0.89
N THR A 288 -17.88 -7.42 2.01
CA THR A 288 -19.20 -6.79 2.16
C THR A 288 -19.13 -5.36 1.62
N PRO A 289 -20.05 -4.98 0.72
CA PRO A 289 -20.04 -3.64 0.14
C PRO A 289 -20.31 -2.54 1.16
N PHE A 290 -19.54 -1.47 1.06
CA PHE A 290 -19.76 -0.21 1.77
C PHE A 290 -20.31 0.83 0.80
N PRO A 291 -21.24 1.69 1.23
CA PRO A 291 -21.75 2.79 0.41
C PRO A 291 -20.61 3.76 0.06
N GLN A 292 -20.53 4.18 -1.21
CA GLN A 292 -19.49 5.08 -1.67
C GLN A 292 -19.89 6.54 -1.78
N GLU A 293 -21.10 6.87 -1.42
CA GLU A 293 -21.59 8.24 -1.43
C GLU A 293 -20.65 9.18 -0.68
N GLU A 294 -19.91 8.64 0.30
CA GLU A 294 -19.06 9.37 1.19
C GLU A 294 -17.69 9.73 0.62
N PHE A 295 -17.25 9.06 -0.45
CA PHE A 295 -16.05 9.47 -1.18
C PHE A 295 -16.27 10.74 -2.01
N ASN A 296 -17.52 11.07 -2.28
CA ASN A 296 -17.86 12.29 -2.97
C ASN A 296 -18.30 13.33 -1.95
N PRO A 297 -17.47 14.29 -1.64
CA PRO A 297 -17.79 15.32 -0.67
C PRO A 297 -18.80 16.32 -1.23
N THR A 298 -20.03 15.86 -1.44
CA THR A 298 -21.15 16.68 -1.83
C THR A 298 -22.08 16.84 -0.63
N ASP A 299 -22.65 18.03 -0.40
CA ASP A 299 -23.62 18.26 0.65
C ASP A 299 -24.96 17.56 0.36
N ASP A 300 -25.24 17.31 -0.91
CA ASP A 300 -26.44 16.61 -1.35
C ASP A 300 -26.13 15.18 -1.80
N ARG A 301 -26.06 14.28 -0.84
CA ARG A 301 -25.86 12.84 -1.03
C ARG A 301 -27.17 12.08 -1.12
N LYS A 302 -28.26 12.76 -1.37
CA LYS A 302 -29.59 12.18 -1.44
C LYS A 302 -29.80 11.60 -2.81
N THR A 303 -29.35 10.40 -3.02
CA THR A 303 -29.78 9.61 -4.16
C THR A 303 -31.05 8.84 -3.79
N ALA A 304 -31.99 8.73 -4.73
CA ALA A 304 -33.18 7.92 -4.56
C ALA A 304 -32.85 6.41 -4.50
N GLN A 305 -31.69 6.05 -5.01
CA GLN A 305 -31.18 4.68 -5.01
C GLN A 305 -29.91 4.64 -4.14
N PRO A 306 -29.79 3.67 -3.23
CA PRO A 306 -28.53 3.44 -2.54
C PRO A 306 -27.45 3.10 -3.57
N THR A 307 -26.24 3.65 -3.42
CA THR A 307 -25.10 3.23 -4.23
C THR A 307 -24.84 1.74 -3.99
N LEU A 308 -24.39 1.05 -5.04
CA LEU A 308 -24.09 -0.38 -4.94
C LEU A 308 -22.95 -0.69 -3.96
N GLY A 309 -22.19 0.32 -3.55
CA GLY A 309 -21.06 0.18 -2.67
C GLY A 309 -19.85 -0.48 -3.34
N VAL A 310 -18.70 -0.35 -2.70
CA VAL A 310 -17.50 -1.13 -2.99
C VAL A 310 -17.12 -1.96 -1.79
N THR A 311 -16.35 -3.01 -2.02
CA THR A 311 -15.74 -3.81 -0.96
C THR A 311 -14.28 -3.40 -0.79
N CYS A 312 -13.68 -3.71 0.35
CA CYS A 312 -12.23 -3.52 0.52
C CYS A 312 -11.44 -4.28 -0.55
N LEU A 313 -11.90 -5.49 -0.91
CA LEU A 313 -11.23 -6.32 -1.91
C LEU A 313 -11.59 -5.96 -3.37
N ASP A 314 -12.43 -4.96 -3.62
CA ASP A 314 -12.53 -4.35 -4.95
C ASP A 314 -11.32 -3.49 -5.27
N CYS A 315 -10.73 -2.85 -4.25
CA CYS A 315 -9.48 -2.09 -4.34
C CYS A 315 -8.27 -2.96 -4.04
N HIS A 316 -8.30 -3.76 -2.99
CA HIS A 316 -7.25 -4.68 -2.60
C HIS A 316 -7.54 -6.11 -3.10
N VAL A 317 -7.69 -6.28 -4.41
CA VAL A 317 -8.12 -7.54 -5.03
C VAL A 317 -7.26 -8.70 -4.54
N ASN A 318 -7.92 -9.75 -4.00
CA ASN A 318 -7.26 -10.94 -3.44
C ASN A 318 -6.19 -10.63 -2.39
N GLY A 319 -6.36 -9.54 -1.60
CA GLY A 319 -5.36 -9.10 -0.64
C GLY A 319 -4.12 -8.45 -1.25
N HIS A 320 -4.17 -8.16 -2.54
CA HIS A 320 -3.12 -7.46 -3.28
C HIS A 320 -3.67 -6.11 -3.80
N THR A 321 -3.36 -5.74 -5.01
CA THR A 321 -3.90 -4.58 -5.72
C THR A 321 -4.13 -4.94 -7.18
N SER A 322 -4.98 -4.22 -7.86
CA SER A 322 -5.11 -4.23 -9.32
C SER A 322 -4.55 -2.96 -9.97
N GLY A 323 -3.88 -2.09 -9.18
CA GLY A 323 -3.32 -0.82 -9.65
C GLY A 323 -4.36 0.29 -9.80
N GLN A 324 -5.53 0.16 -9.16
CA GLN A 324 -6.53 1.23 -9.18
C GLN A 324 -6.09 2.43 -8.35
N PHE A 325 -6.62 3.60 -8.69
CA PHE A 325 -6.36 4.84 -7.99
C PHE A 325 -7.59 5.40 -7.31
N HIS A 326 -7.34 6.17 -6.26
CA HIS A 326 -8.35 7.00 -5.61
C HIS A 326 -7.81 8.42 -5.41
N ILE A 327 -8.70 9.38 -5.17
CA ILE A 327 -8.32 10.72 -4.74
C ILE A 327 -7.69 10.56 -3.36
N ASN A 328 -6.50 11.15 -3.18
CA ASN A 328 -5.80 11.09 -1.92
C ASN A 328 -6.68 11.68 -0.79
N PRO A 329 -7.18 10.87 0.14
CA PRO A 329 -7.97 11.36 1.27
C PRO A 329 -7.09 12.04 2.33
N ASP A 330 -5.78 12.11 2.10
CA ASP A 330 -4.86 12.77 3.00
C ASP A 330 -5.28 14.21 3.25
N ILE A 331 -5.12 14.62 4.47
CA ILE A 331 -5.45 15.96 4.92
C ILE A 331 -4.50 17.05 4.41
N ARG A 332 -3.41 16.69 3.73
CA ARG A 332 -2.53 17.68 3.11
C ARG A 332 -3.25 18.35 1.95
N PRO A 333 -3.59 19.63 2.07
CA PRO A 333 -4.48 20.30 1.09
C PRO A 333 -3.95 20.24 -0.33
N GLU A 334 -2.64 20.40 -0.51
CA GLU A 334 -1.95 20.43 -1.79
C GLU A 334 -2.00 19.07 -2.52
N GLN A 335 -2.23 17.98 -1.81
CA GLN A 335 -2.21 16.64 -2.36
C GLN A 335 -3.59 16.02 -2.58
N ARG A 336 -4.66 16.66 -2.12
CA ARG A 336 -6.01 16.11 -2.18
C ARG A 336 -6.52 15.81 -3.58
N ARG A 337 -6.02 16.52 -4.59
CA ARG A 337 -6.43 16.35 -5.99
C ARG A 337 -5.51 15.44 -6.77
N LEU A 338 -4.49 14.94 -6.13
CA LEU A 338 -3.56 13.98 -6.72
C LEU A 338 -4.11 12.57 -6.55
N ARG A 339 -3.72 11.70 -7.43
CA ARG A 339 -4.08 10.29 -7.30
C ARG A 339 -3.22 9.62 -6.24
N LEU A 340 -3.79 8.64 -5.58
CA LEU A 340 -3.10 7.75 -4.68
C LEU A 340 -3.28 6.33 -5.19
N ASP A 341 -2.17 5.62 -5.35
CA ASP A 341 -2.17 4.22 -5.73
C ASP A 341 -2.59 3.33 -4.56
N THR A 342 -3.38 2.31 -4.85
CA THR A 342 -3.82 1.35 -3.85
C THR A 342 -2.73 0.33 -3.59
N VAL A 343 -2.18 0.36 -2.40
CA VAL A 343 -1.10 -0.52 -1.99
C VAL A 343 -1.55 -1.97 -1.82
N SER A 344 -0.62 -2.91 -1.97
CA SER A 344 -0.83 -4.30 -1.61
C SER A 344 -1.03 -4.47 -0.10
N LEU A 345 -1.93 -5.38 0.32
CA LEU A 345 -2.08 -5.79 1.71
C LEU A 345 -1.12 -6.93 2.10
N ARG A 346 -0.33 -7.43 1.16
CA ARG A 346 0.64 -8.50 1.42
C ARG A 346 1.68 -8.03 2.44
N GLY A 347 1.90 -8.82 3.47
CA GLY A 347 2.91 -8.55 4.48
C GLY A 347 2.49 -7.55 5.57
N LEU A 348 1.20 -7.24 5.73
CA LEU A 348 0.72 -6.34 6.80
C LEU A 348 1.15 -6.79 8.19
N PHE A 349 1.29 -8.09 8.43
CA PHE A 349 1.76 -8.66 9.70
C PHE A 349 3.16 -8.18 10.13
N ASN A 350 3.96 -7.63 9.21
CA ASN A 350 5.27 -7.03 9.49
C ASN A 350 5.26 -5.52 9.56
N GLN A 351 4.13 -4.88 9.30
CA GLN A 351 4.05 -3.43 9.28
C GLN A 351 3.58 -2.90 10.62
N GLN A 352 4.29 -1.91 11.14
CA GLN A 352 3.98 -1.27 12.43
C GLN A 352 3.28 0.08 12.26
N ILE A 353 3.38 0.68 11.07
CA ILE A 353 2.63 1.86 10.69
C ILE A 353 1.91 1.59 9.38
N HIS A 354 0.74 2.18 9.21
CA HIS A 354 -0.14 1.95 8.07
C HIS A 354 -0.52 3.26 7.40
N GLY A 355 -0.70 3.22 6.08
CA GLY A 355 -1.02 4.36 5.22
C GLY A 355 0.21 4.97 4.55
N SER A 356 0.07 5.31 3.25
CA SER A 356 1.19 5.85 2.44
C SER A 356 1.70 7.19 2.95
N LYS A 357 0.79 8.04 3.43
CA LYS A 357 1.02 9.41 3.88
C LYS A 357 0.65 9.61 5.36
N ARG A 358 0.31 8.55 6.06
CA ARG A 358 -0.13 8.54 7.45
C ARG A 358 0.62 7.47 8.23
N SER A 359 0.66 7.59 9.54
CA SER A 359 1.30 6.62 10.43
C SER A 359 0.29 6.13 11.47
N LEU A 360 -0.72 5.40 11.01
CA LEU A 360 -1.66 4.72 11.89
C LEU A 360 -0.97 3.50 12.53
N ARG A 361 -1.29 3.21 13.79
CA ARG A 361 -0.50 2.28 14.59
C ARG A 361 -0.80 0.82 14.33
N SER A 362 -2.03 0.49 13.95
CA SER A 362 -2.46 -0.89 13.75
C SER A 362 -3.32 -1.04 12.50
N VAL A 363 -3.48 -2.27 12.04
CA VAL A 363 -4.40 -2.59 10.95
C VAL A 363 -5.84 -2.26 11.34
N GLU A 364 -6.22 -2.45 12.61
CA GLU A 364 -7.52 -2.07 13.14
C GLU A 364 -7.75 -0.57 13.03
N ASP A 365 -6.79 0.23 13.45
CA ASP A 365 -6.90 1.69 13.39
C ASP A 365 -7.00 2.18 11.93
N PHE A 366 -6.26 1.53 11.02
CA PHE A 366 -6.35 1.85 9.60
C PHE A 366 -7.70 1.43 9.00
N THR A 367 -8.18 0.23 9.33
CA THR A 367 -9.49 -0.28 8.87
C THR A 367 -10.62 0.60 9.38
N GLU A 368 -10.56 1.02 10.64
CA GLU A 368 -11.54 1.94 11.22
C GLU A 368 -11.45 3.34 10.60
N PHE A 369 -10.24 3.83 10.34
CA PHE A 369 -10.01 5.08 9.63
C PHE A 369 -10.62 5.04 8.22
N GLU A 370 -10.40 3.99 7.44
CA GLU A 370 -10.99 3.84 6.11
C GLU A 370 -12.51 3.86 6.18
N GLN A 371 -13.12 3.15 7.11
CA GLN A 371 -14.58 3.16 7.27
C GLN A 371 -15.12 4.55 7.59
N ARG A 372 -14.52 5.23 8.56
CA ARG A 372 -15.05 6.49 9.08
C ARG A 372 -14.68 7.68 8.21
N THR A 373 -13.44 7.75 7.76
CA THR A 373 -12.93 8.92 7.05
C THR A 373 -13.10 8.79 5.56
N ALA A 374 -12.77 7.61 4.99
CA ALA A 374 -12.83 7.41 3.56
C ALA A 374 -14.27 7.13 3.08
N TYR A 375 -15.05 6.34 3.84
CA TYR A 375 -16.41 5.98 3.43
C TYR A 375 -17.51 6.90 3.98
N PHE A 376 -17.29 7.52 5.14
CA PHE A 376 -18.30 8.34 5.83
C PHE A 376 -17.86 9.77 6.10
N ASN A 377 -16.77 10.25 5.49
CA ASN A 377 -16.21 11.60 5.73
C ASN A 377 -16.02 11.95 7.21
N GLY A 378 -15.74 10.95 8.05
CA GLY A 378 -15.62 11.12 9.49
C GLY A 378 -16.93 11.37 10.22
N ASP A 379 -18.08 11.35 9.54
CA ASP A 379 -19.40 11.57 10.14
C ASP A 379 -20.17 10.27 10.35
N GLU A 380 -19.87 9.60 11.45
CA GLU A 380 -20.53 8.39 11.90
C GLU A 380 -22.02 8.59 12.18
N ILE A 381 -22.40 9.75 12.71
CA ILE A 381 -23.80 10.08 13.00
C ILE A 381 -24.60 10.20 11.71
N HIS A 382 -24.00 10.81 10.70
CA HIS A 382 -24.60 10.90 9.36
C HIS A 382 -24.79 9.53 8.74
N ALA A 383 -23.78 8.67 8.81
CA ALA A 383 -23.84 7.31 8.31
C ALA A 383 -24.97 6.49 8.98
N ILE A 384 -25.07 6.55 10.32
CA ILE A 384 -26.13 5.89 11.09
C ILE A 384 -27.52 6.42 10.69
N LYS A 385 -27.67 7.74 10.54
CA LYS A 385 -28.95 8.34 10.11
C LYS A 385 -29.37 7.90 8.71
N LYS A 386 -28.42 7.58 7.85
CA LYS A 386 -28.67 7.01 6.53
C LYS A 386 -28.95 5.51 6.53
N GLY A 387 -28.92 4.87 7.70
CA GLY A 387 -29.12 3.42 7.82
C GLY A 387 -27.90 2.60 7.39
N MET A 388 -26.73 3.21 7.30
CA MET A 388 -25.48 2.52 7.03
C MET A 388 -25.02 1.74 8.26
N ASN A 389 -24.55 0.51 8.05
CA ASN A 389 -24.05 -0.32 9.12
C ASN A 389 -22.58 0.00 9.39
N ILE A 390 -22.30 0.68 10.49
CA ILE A 390 -20.93 0.88 10.96
C ILE A 390 -20.51 -0.36 11.71
N LEU A 391 -19.38 -0.93 11.33
CA LEU A 391 -18.84 -2.12 11.96
C LEU A 391 -18.38 -1.81 13.40
N ASP A 392 -18.67 -2.70 14.31
CA ASP A 392 -18.17 -2.63 15.68
C ASP A 392 -16.68 -3.00 15.75
N ARG A 393 -16.07 -2.75 16.91
CA ARG A 393 -14.64 -3.01 17.12
C ARG A 393 -14.27 -4.49 16.98
N ILE A 394 -15.17 -5.41 17.28
CA ILE A 394 -14.96 -6.85 17.14
C ILE A 394 -14.89 -7.20 15.64
N GLN A 395 -15.81 -6.69 14.87
CA GLN A 395 -15.83 -6.89 13.43
C GLN A 395 -14.58 -6.29 12.75
N VAL A 396 -14.17 -5.09 13.17
CA VAL A 396 -12.90 -4.48 12.72
C VAL A 396 -11.70 -5.37 13.06
N SER A 397 -11.67 -5.96 14.26
CA SER A 397 -10.61 -6.90 14.67
C SER A 397 -10.62 -8.18 13.83
N HIS A 398 -11.78 -8.73 13.49
CA HIS A 398 -11.87 -9.88 12.58
C HIS A 398 -11.29 -9.54 11.19
N MET A 399 -11.62 -8.36 10.66
CA MET A 399 -11.05 -7.88 9.40
C MET A 399 -9.53 -7.74 9.46
N ALA A 400 -9.01 -7.17 10.55
CA ALA A 400 -7.58 -7.02 10.77
C ALA A 400 -6.86 -8.36 10.86
N GLN A 401 -7.44 -9.34 11.57
CA GLN A 401 -6.88 -10.68 11.62
C GLN A 401 -6.82 -11.34 10.24
N MET A 402 -7.81 -11.13 9.38
CA MET A 402 -7.75 -11.63 8.01
C MET A 402 -6.71 -10.87 7.17
N GLN A 403 -6.65 -9.55 7.29
CA GLN A 403 -5.67 -8.74 6.56
C GLN A 403 -4.22 -9.14 6.90
N ASN A 404 -3.96 -9.49 8.15
CA ASN A 404 -2.64 -9.98 8.58
C ASN A 404 -2.28 -11.38 8.05
N MET A 405 -3.21 -12.07 7.39
CA MET A 405 -2.93 -13.37 6.76
C MET A 405 -2.38 -13.25 5.34
N PHE A 406 -2.57 -12.11 4.68
CA PHE A 406 -2.07 -11.94 3.32
C PHE A 406 -0.54 -11.93 3.28
N ASP A 407 0.03 -12.89 2.56
CA ASP A 407 1.47 -13.11 2.49
C ASP A 407 2.05 -12.68 1.14
N PHE A 408 3.35 -12.60 1.12
CA PHE A 408 4.14 -12.34 -0.08
C PHE A 408 4.09 -13.52 -1.05
N PRO A 409 4.33 -13.28 -2.35
CA PRO A 409 4.58 -14.36 -3.28
C PRO A 409 5.85 -15.12 -2.90
N PRO A 410 5.97 -16.40 -3.27
CA PRO A 410 7.18 -17.17 -3.06
C PRO A 410 8.40 -16.49 -3.71
N ALA A 411 9.50 -16.44 -2.99
CA ALA A 411 10.79 -15.94 -3.47
C ALA A 411 11.86 -17.03 -3.35
N PRO A 412 11.90 -17.98 -4.28
CA PRO A 412 12.70 -19.20 -4.15
C PRO A 412 14.21 -18.98 -4.17
N LYS A 413 14.65 -17.80 -4.57
CA LYS A 413 16.07 -17.40 -4.55
C LYS A 413 16.47 -16.67 -3.27
N LEU A 414 15.53 -16.40 -2.34
CA LEU A 414 15.86 -15.78 -1.07
C LEU A 414 16.01 -16.84 0.04
N THR A 415 16.95 -16.59 0.92
CA THR A 415 17.10 -17.31 2.20
C THR A 415 16.08 -16.80 3.22
N VAL A 416 15.97 -17.45 4.37
CA VAL A 416 15.12 -17.03 5.48
C VAL A 416 15.50 -15.67 6.08
N THR A 417 16.73 -15.23 5.84
CA THR A 417 17.20 -13.88 6.24
C THR A 417 16.90 -12.81 5.18
N GLY A 418 16.21 -13.18 4.11
CA GLY A 418 15.89 -12.27 3.00
C GLY A 418 17.06 -11.98 2.05
N ARG A 419 18.23 -12.60 2.23
CA ARG A 419 19.39 -12.44 1.34
C ARG A 419 19.35 -13.48 0.23
N LEU A 420 19.99 -13.21 -0.90
CA LEU A 420 20.05 -14.16 -2.00
C LEU A 420 20.74 -15.48 -1.58
N ASP A 421 20.18 -16.56 -2.04
CA ASP A 421 20.83 -17.87 -2.07
C ASP A 421 21.80 -17.88 -3.25
N LEU A 422 23.08 -17.75 -2.96
CA LEU A 422 24.13 -17.61 -3.99
C LEU A 422 24.23 -18.84 -4.92
N ALA A 423 23.70 -19.98 -4.49
CA ALA A 423 23.67 -21.18 -5.34
C ALA A 423 22.56 -21.13 -6.41
N LYS A 424 21.57 -20.26 -6.23
CA LYS A 424 20.42 -20.10 -7.14
C LYS A 424 20.43 -18.80 -7.92
N ALA A 425 21.16 -17.81 -7.42
CA ALA A 425 21.20 -16.47 -8.01
C ALA A 425 22.13 -16.38 -9.21
N THR A 426 21.78 -15.54 -10.16
CA THR A 426 22.65 -15.16 -11.29
C THR A 426 23.72 -14.17 -10.87
N ALA A 427 24.73 -13.98 -11.69
CA ALA A 427 25.78 -12.99 -11.44
C ALA A 427 25.22 -11.55 -11.36
N SER A 428 24.27 -11.21 -12.21
CA SER A 428 23.59 -9.91 -12.21
C SER A 428 22.79 -9.70 -10.93
N GLU A 429 22.00 -10.68 -10.49
CA GLU A 429 21.24 -10.60 -9.23
C GLU A 429 22.15 -10.42 -8.01
N ILE A 430 23.29 -11.12 -7.98
CA ILE A 430 24.30 -10.97 -6.90
C ILE A 430 24.93 -9.58 -6.91
N ALA A 431 25.27 -9.06 -8.09
CA ALA A 431 25.78 -7.71 -8.24
C ALA A 431 24.72 -6.67 -7.81
N GLY A 432 23.47 -6.87 -8.20
CA GLY A 432 22.33 -6.03 -7.79
C GLY A 432 22.08 -6.05 -6.29
N GLU A 433 22.16 -7.21 -5.63
CA GLU A 433 22.07 -7.30 -4.17
C GLU A 433 23.17 -6.48 -3.50
N LYS A 434 24.41 -6.61 -3.99
CA LYS A 434 25.55 -5.85 -3.47
C LYS A 434 25.34 -4.34 -3.63
N LEU A 435 24.78 -3.90 -4.75
CA LEU A 435 24.41 -2.51 -4.99
C LEU A 435 23.31 -2.04 -4.02
N PHE A 436 22.26 -2.83 -3.86
CA PHE A 436 21.12 -2.54 -2.99
C PHE A 436 21.56 -2.29 -1.53
N PHE A 437 22.45 -3.12 -1.00
CA PHE A 437 22.99 -3.00 0.35
C PHE A 437 24.22 -2.08 0.45
N GLY A 438 24.70 -1.56 -0.67
CA GLY A 438 25.90 -0.74 -0.77
C GLY A 438 25.66 0.59 -1.46
N LYS A 439 26.22 0.78 -2.65
CA LYS A 439 26.24 2.05 -3.40
C LYS A 439 24.84 2.64 -3.60
N ALA A 440 23.83 1.82 -3.90
CA ALA A 440 22.48 2.29 -4.15
C ALA A 440 21.70 2.68 -2.89
N GLN A 441 22.18 2.36 -1.69
CA GLN A 441 21.65 2.75 -0.37
C GLN A 441 20.19 2.35 -0.11
N CYS A 442 19.60 1.50 -0.94
CA CYS A 442 18.18 1.10 -0.84
C CYS A 442 17.85 0.47 0.52
N SER A 443 18.81 -0.31 1.08
CA SER A 443 18.66 -0.98 2.38
C SER A 443 18.57 -0.03 3.57
N THR A 444 18.84 1.27 3.40
CA THR A 444 18.68 2.27 4.45
C THR A 444 17.21 2.41 4.88
N CYS A 445 16.30 2.40 3.91
CA CYS A 445 14.86 2.44 4.15
C CYS A 445 14.20 1.06 3.96
N HIS A 446 14.86 0.15 3.25
CA HIS A 446 14.35 -1.18 2.92
C HIS A 446 15.28 -2.31 3.41
N PRO A 447 15.54 -2.44 4.73
CA PRO A 447 16.38 -3.51 5.27
C PRO A 447 15.71 -4.89 5.14
N ALA A 448 16.54 -5.93 4.87
CA ALA A 448 16.08 -7.32 4.93
C ALA A 448 15.66 -7.70 6.38
N PRO A 449 14.81 -8.73 6.57
CA PRO A 449 14.30 -9.67 5.57
C PRO A 449 13.05 -9.22 4.83
N PHE A 450 12.34 -8.19 5.31
CA PHE A 450 11.05 -7.77 4.75
C PHE A 450 11.15 -6.51 3.89
N TYR A 451 12.34 -5.94 3.78
CA TYR A 451 12.62 -4.79 2.92
C TYR A 451 11.73 -3.58 3.21
N LEU A 452 11.58 -3.26 4.51
CA LEU A 452 10.95 -2.06 5.04
C LEU A 452 11.54 -1.75 6.43
N ASP A 453 11.55 -0.48 6.82
CA ASP A 453 12.02 -0.01 8.13
C ASP A 453 10.88 0.48 9.04
N ASN A 454 9.62 0.43 8.56
CA ASN A 454 8.45 0.94 9.26
C ASN A 454 8.51 2.45 9.60
N GLN A 455 9.16 3.25 8.75
CA GLN A 455 9.29 4.68 8.93
C GLN A 455 8.70 5.48 7.76
N MET A 456 8.61 6.79 7.98
CA MET A 456 8.21 7.76 6.98
C MET A 456 9.45 8.56 6.57
N HIS A 457 9.67 8.71 5.27
CA HIS A 457 10.81 9.44 4.72
C HIS A 457 10.37 10.57 3.80
N ASP A 458 10.95 11.73 3.97
CA ASP A 458 10.82 12.84 3.03
C ASP A 458 11.98 12.79 2.03
N LEU A 459 11.64 12.60 0.78
CA LEU A 459 12.63 12.50 -0.31
C LEU A 459 13.04 13.86 -0.87
N HIS A 460 12.43 14.94 -0.38
CA HIS A 460 12.72 16.31 -0.83
C HIS A 460 12.66 16.47 -2.36
N ILE A 461 11.60 15.91 -2.96
CA ILE A 461 11.41 15.88 -4.42
C ILE A 461 11.22 17.31 -4.97
N GLU A 462 10.74 18.25 -4.17
CA GLU A 462 10.59 19.66 -4.52
C GLU A 462 11.87 20.32 -5.05
N ARG A 463 13.05 19.78 -4.72
CA ARG A 463 14.33 20.24 -5.26
C ARG A 463 14.39 20.19 -6.79
N PHE A 464 13.65 19.24 -7.37
CA PHE A 464 13.63 18.93 -8.81
C PHE A 464 12.42 19.52 -9.53
N LEU A 465 11.46 20.09 -8.81
CA LEU A 465 10.16 20.50 -9.37
C LEU A 465 9.99 22.01 -9.35
N LYS A 466 9.39 22.57 -10.42
CA LYS A 466 9.00 23.98 -10.47
C LYS A 466 7.72 24.21 -9.69
N GLU A 467 7.71 25.24 -8.84
CA GLU A 467 6.49 25.82 -8.23
C GLU A 467 5.57 24.78 -7.59
N GLU A 468 6.12 23.71 -7.02
CA GLU A 468 5.33 22.66 -6.42
C GLU A 468 5.85 22.31 -5.03
N ALA A 469 4.90 22.08 -4.12
CA ALA A 469 5.22 21.48 -2.85
C ALA A 469 5.72 20.05 -3.06
N GLY A 470 6.67 19.61 -2.26
CA GLY A 470 7.13 18.23 -2.27
C GLY A 470 6.06 17.26 -1.80
N ASP A 471 6.32 15.99 -2.02
CA ASP A 471 5.42 14.93 -1.54
C ASP A 471 5.39 14.86 0.00
N GLY A 472 6.37 15.46 0.68
CA GLY A 472 6.57 15.32 2.11
C GLY A 472 6.82 13.87 2.53
N PRO A 473 6.73 13.53 3.83
CA PRO A 473 7.00 12.16 4.28
C PRO A 473 6.09 11.13 3.65
N VAL A 474 6.71 10.06 3.10
CA VAL A 474 6.06 8.90 2.51
C VAL A 474 6.55 7.65 3.24
N LYS A 475 5.65 6.71 3.50
CA LYS A 475 6.02 5.46 4.16
C LYS A 475 6.93 4.61 3.28
N ALA A 476 7.99 4.04 3.88
CA ALA A 476 8.71 2.94 3.27
C ALA A 476 7.86 1.67 3.34
N PHE A 477 7.31 1.23 2.19
CA PHE A 477 6.61 -0.06 2.09
C PHE A 477 7.60 -1.20 1.85
N THR A 478 7.15 -2.41 2.12
CA THR A 478 7.91 -3.61 1.78
C THR A 478 8.17 -3.70 0.28
N LEU A 479 9.39 -4.14 -0.10
CA LEU A 479 9.70 -4.47 -1.49
C LEU A 479 9.51 -5.96 -1.80
N ARG A 480 9.08 -6.78 -0.81
CA ARG A 480 8.74 -8.18 -1.06
C ARG A 480 7.55 -8.26 -2.01
N GLY A 481 7.73 -9.01 -3.10
CA GLY A 481 6.74 -9.12 -4.17
C GLY A 481 6.56 -7.85 -5.02
N ILE A 482 7.52 -6.93 -5.02
CA ILE A 482 7.42 -5.64 -5.71
C ILE A 482 7.14 -5.79 -7.22
N LYS A 483 7.62 -6.85 -7.87
CA LYS A 483 7.38 -7.11 -9.29
C LYS A 483 5.90 -7.29 -9.65
N ASP A 484 5.06 -7.64 -8.66
CA ASP A 484 3.63 -7.92 -8.87
C ASP A 484 2.75 -6.66 -8.77
N SER A 485 3.30 -5.51 -8.38
CA SER A 485 2.52 -4.32 -8.02
C SER A 485 2.88 -3.04 -8.77
N PRO A 486 3.09 -3.07 -10.11
CA PRO A 486 3.14 -1.83 -10.87
C PRO A 486 1.73 -1.16 -10.90
N PRO A 487 1.63 0.16 -11.09
CA PRO A 487 2.72 1.12 -11.15
C PRO A 487 3.29 1.41 -9.74
N TYR A 488 4.47 2.03 -9.70
CA TYR A 488 5.22 2.21 -8.47
C TYR A 488 5.13 3.63 -7.93
N PHE A 489 5.58 3.80 -6.70
CA PHE A 489 5.47 4.97 -5.87
C PHE A 489 4.03 5.16 -5.36
N HIS A 490 3.83 6.09 -4.39
CA HIS A 490 2.53 6.24 -3.72
C HIS A 490 1.40 6.77 -4.62
N ASP A 491 1.74 7.31 -5.78
CA ASP A 491 0.78 7.82 -6.78
C ASP A 491 0.88 7.13 -8.14
N GLY A 492 1.69 6.07 -8.23
CA GLY A 492 1.87 5.29 -9.44
C GLY A 492 2.52 6.06 -10.60
N ARG A 493 3.36 7.07 -10.31
CA ARG A 493 4.05 7.85 -11.36
C ARG A 493 5.22 7.12 -12.00
N LEU A 494 5.66 6.00 -11.48
CA LEU A 494 6.76 5.19 -11.98
C LEU A 494 6.17 3.90 -12.52
N LEU A 495 6.24 3.70 -13.84
CA LEU A 495 5.49 2.63 -14.50
C LEU A 495 6.24 1.29 -14.49
N THR A 496 7.56 1.31 -14.36
CA THR A 496 8.43 0.12 -14.33
C THR A 496 9.42 0.18 -13.17
N LEU A 497 10.04 -0.96 -12.85
CA LEU A 497 11.14 -0.99 -11.88
C LEU A 497 12.33 -0.18 -12.36
N GLU A 498 12.55 -0.14 -13.67
CA GLU A 498 13.59 0.69 -14.28
C GLU A 498 13.31 2.19 -14.08
N ASP A 499 12.07 2.66 -14.24
CA ASP A 499 11.69 4.04 -13.89
C ASP A 499 11.96 4.33 -12.41
N THR A 500 11.71 3.34 -11.54
CA THR A 500 11.97 3.45 -10.10
C THR A 500 13.45 3.58 -9.81
N VAL A 501 14.29 2.78 -10.44
CA VAL A 501 15.74 2.87 -10.29
C VAL A 501 16.28 4.20 -10.82
N GLU A 502 15.80 4.67 -11.97
CA GLU A 502 16.18 5.99 -12.50
C GLU A 502 15.74 7.14 -11.57
N PHE A 503 14.54 7.04 -11.00
CA PHE A 503 14.05 8.02 -10.04
C PHE A 503 14.97 8.13 -8.82
N PHE A 504 15.27 7.01 -8.15
CA PHE A 504 16.15 7.01 -6.99
C PHE A 504 17.61 7.31 -7.33
N ASN A 505 18.05 6.96 -8.54
CA ASN A 505 19.37 7.35 -9.04
C ASN A 505 19.52 8.88 -9.08
N LEU A 506 18.48 9.61 -9.46
CA LEU A 506 18.47 11.07 -9.44
C LEU A 506 18.27 11.65 -8.04
N ILE A 507 17.25 11.20 -7.32
CA ILE A 507 16.91 11.74 -5.98
C ILE A 507 18.06 11.58 -4.99
N LEU A 508 18.76 10.44 -5.03
CA LEU A 508 19.88 10.13 -4.15
C LEU A 508 21.24 10.42 -4.79
N GLU A 509 21.26 10.96 -6.01
CA GLU A 509 22.48 11.33 -6.74
C GLU A 509 23.52 10.19 -6.81
N LEU A 510 23.04 8.96 -7.07
CA LEU A 510 23.84 7.74 -6.96
C LEU A 510 24.83 7.54 -8.09
N LYS A 511 24.58 8.14 -9.24
CA LYS A 511 25.39 8.02 -10.49
C LYS A 511 25.66 6.56 -10.85
N LEU A 512 24.60 5.77 -10.90
CA LEU A 512 24.66 4.36 -11.29
C LEU A 512 24.93 4.26 -12.79
N THR A 513 25.80 3.33 -13.16
CA THR A 513 26.02 3.00 -14.58
C THR A 513 24.82 2.24 -15.14
N PRO A 514 24.63 2.16 -16.48
CA PRO A 514 23.56 1.36 -17.08
C PRO A 514 23.57 -0.12 -16.60
N GLU A 515 24.75 -0.72 -16.43
CA GLU A 515 24.91 -2.07 -15.95
C GLU A 515 24.49 -2.20 -14.48
N GLU A 516 24.93 -1.28 -13.61
CA GLU A 516 24.53 -1.25 -12.21
C GLU A 516 23.01 -1.09 -12.04
N LYS A 517 22.36 -0.28 -12.89
CA LYS A 517 20.90 -0.12 -12.88
C LYS A 517 20.19 -1.42 -13.30
N HIS A 518 20.70 -2.08 -14.31
CA HIS A 518 20.18 -3.39 -14.77
C HIS A 518 20.31 -4.43 -13.66
N ASP A 519 21.48 -4.58 -13.06
CA ASP A 519 21.74 -5.54 -12.00
C ASP A 519 20.84 -5.29 -10.78
N LEU A 520 20.63 -4.02 -10.42
CA LEU A 520 19.77 -3.63 -9.32
C LEU A 520 18.31 -4.04 -9.58
N VAL A 521 17.80 -3.83 -10.80
CA VAL A 521 16.45 -4.25 -11.21
C VAL A 521 16.32 -5.75 -11.18
N ASP A 522 17.31 -6.50 -11.68
CA ASP A 522 17.32 -7.97 -11.66
C ASP A 522 17.23 -8.51 -10.24
N PHE A 523 17.95 -7.91 -9.30
CA PHE A 523 17.81 -8.25 -7.88
C PHE A 523 16.42 -7.91 -7.35
N MET A 524 15.90 -6.71 -7.59
CA MET A 524 14.58 -6.29 -7.11
C MET A 524 13.45 -7.22 -7.58
N ARG A 525 13.59 -7.81 -8.77
CA ARG A 525 12.65 -8.81 -9.30
C ARG A 525 12.64 -10.12 -8.52
N GLN A 526 13.64 -10.37 -7.67
CA GLN A 526 13.73 -11.59 -6.84
C GLN A 526 13.09 -11.39 -5.45
N LEU A 527 12.77 -10.15 -5.08
CA LEU A 527 12.14 -9.83 -3.81
C LEU A 527 10.66 -10.22 -3.84
#